data_0bdf42e47095ac820c232463b4140930
#
_entry.id   0bdf42e47095ac820c232463b4140930
#
_cell.length_a   1.000
_cell.length_b   1.000
_cell.length_c   1.000
_cell.angle_alpha   90.00
_cell.angle_beta   90.00
_cell.angle_gamma   90.00
#
_symmetry.space_group_name_H-M   'P 1'
#
loop_
_entity.id
_entity.type
_entity.pdbx_description
1 polymer ?
#
loop_
_entity_poly.entity_id
_entity_poly.type
_entity_poly.pdbx_seq_one_letter_code
_entity_poly.pdbx_strand_id
1 'polypeptide(L)'
;MLIKNAKAFLNGSFQENTDLLIKDGKIAEIGTALTAECENVVDLKGDVLLPGFVDVHIHAFMGKDTMNGEEAVRHMSRELKKFGVAAFLPTTMSASPEDTCKALDGIRAVMEAPEADGATVLGAHMEAPFLNEGKAGAQPKQFFVLPTEENWQRYTGGNEPIVRMITMAPEKEGALDFITRLTNSGITVSIGHTGADAETVHAAADHGANHITHTFNAQTPLNHRSPGVPGAAMVDERIACEFISDGIHLHPDICRLIMRCKGKELAVAITDAMEAAGMPDGKYQLGGQDVFVKEGAARLEDGTLAGSTLTMIRAFQNLMKFGATPEEAATMTTSTPAKSVGNHEYGVIKIGAPAVFARFTPEYEFVETIG
;
A
#
# COMPACT_ATOMS: atom_id res chain seq x y z
N MET A 1 17.59 -22.11 -6.98
CA MET A 1 18.31 -20.98 -7.57
C MET A 1 19.31 -20.45 -6.56
N LEU A 2 20.51 -20.03 -7.02
CA LEU A 2 21.51 -19.37 -6.17
C LEU A 2 21.76 -17.96 -6.72
N ILE A 3 21.48 -16.94 -5.92
CA ILE A 3 21.82 -15.55 -6.19
C ILE A 3 23.17 -15.27 -5.53
N LYS A 4 24.10 -14.65 -6.25
CA LYS A 4 25.47 -14.37 -5.79
C LYS A 4 25.82 -12.89 -5.88
N ASN A 5 26.73 -12.48 -4.98
CA ASN A 5 27.39 -11.18 -5.02
C ASN A 5 26.41 -10.00 -5.02
N ALA A 6 25.30 -10.10 -4.28
CA ALA A 6 24.33 -9.02 -4.13
C ALA A 6 24.83 -7.98 -3.10
N LYS A 7 24.47 -6.71 -3.31
CA LYS A 7 24.34 -5.72 -2.25
C LYS A 7 22.92 -5.81 -1.71
N ALA A 8 22.70 -6.73 -0.74
CA ALA A 8 21.36 -7.08 -0.26
C ALA A 8 20.90 -6.25 0.93
N PHE A 9 19.63 -5.82 0.92
CA PHE A 9 19.03 -5.10 2.04
C PHE A 9 18.54 -6.08 3.12
N LEU A 10 19.33 -6.23 4.16
CA LEU A 10 19.10 -7.16 5.28
C LEU A 10 18.98 -6.41 6.60
N ASN A 11 17.92 -6.69 7.36
CA ASN A 11 17.74 -6.14 8.71
C ASN A 11 17.89 -4.62 8.80
N GLY A 12 17.39 -3.89 7.78
CA GLY A 12 17.41 -2.43 7.75
C GLY A 12 18.72 -1.77 7.28
N SER A 13 19.66 -2.55 6.73
CA SER A 13 20.93 -2.07 6.19
C SER A 13 21.37 -2.86 4.95
N PHE A 14 22.21 -2.25 4.10
CA PHE A 14 22.81 -2.95 2.96
C PHE A 14 24.04 -3.74 3.38
N GLN A 15 24.13 -4.99 2.91
CA GLN A 15 25.27 -5.88 3.10
C GLN A 15 25.82 -6.29 1.74
N GLU A 16 27.11 -6.01 1.53
CA GLU A 16 27.83 -6.35 0.30
C GLU A 16 28.17 -7.85 0.21
N ASN A 17 28.38 -8.35 -1.00
CA ASN A 17 28.79 -9.73 -1.28
C ASN A 17 27.86 -10.79 -0.63
N THR A 18 26.57 -10.51 -0.59
CA THR A 18 25.59 -11.42 -0.03
C THR A 18 25.13 -12.44 -1.07
N ASP A 19 25.15 -13.70 -0.71
CA ASP A 19 24.60 -14.80 -1.48
C ASP A 19 23.31 -15.31 -0.85
N LEU A 20 22.33 -15.69 -1.68
CA LEU A 20 21.04 -16.23 -1.25
C LEU A 20 20.78 -17.55 -1.96
N LEU A 21 20.57 -18.63 -1.21
CA LEU A 21 20.07 -19.91 -1.73
C LEU A 21 18.54 -19.93 -1.64
N ILE A 22 17.87 -20.16 -2.77
CA ILE A 22 16.40 -20.24 -2.86
C ILE A 22 16.01 -21.69 -3.16
N LYS A 23 15.08 -22.22 -2.35
CA LYS A 23 14.44 -23.54 -2.53
C LYS A 23 12.94 -23.39 -2.35
N ASP A 24 12.16 -23.99 -3.24
CA ASP A 24 10.71 -24.03 -3.18
C ASP A 24 10.07 -22.63 -3.00
N GLY A 25 10.58 -21.63 -3.73
CA GLY A 25 10.11 -20.25 -3.69
C GLY A 25 10.44 -19.50 -2.39
N LYS A 26 11.27 -20.06 -1.49
CA LYS A 26 11.66 -19.45 -0.21
C LYS A 26 13.16 -19.32 -0.07
N ILE A 27 13.59 -18.36 0.74
CA ILE A 27 15.00 -18.16 1.10
C ILE A 27 15.41 -19.28 2.05
N ALA A 28 16.28 -20.18 1.60
CA ALA A 28 16.75 -21.31 2.38
C ALA A 28 18.03 -21.00 3.17
N GLU A 29 18.92 -20.16 2.60
CA GLU A 29 20.19 -19.81 3.23
C GLU A 29 20.61 -18.39 2.80
N ILE A 30 21.28 -17.68 3.70
CA ILE A 30 21.88 -16.36 3.47
C ILE A 30 23.32 -16.42 3.95
N GLY A 31 24.28 -16.01 3.14
CA GLY A 31 25.68 -16.04 3.51
C GLY A 31 26.58 -15.34 2.52
N THR A 32 27.86 -15.65 2.58
CA THR A 32 28.88 -15.20 1.61
C THR A 32 29.59 -16.42 1.04
N ALA A 33 29.93 -16.37 -0.25
CA ALA A 33 30.60 -17.48 -0.96
C ALA A 33 29.87 -18.83 -0.85
N LEU A 34 28.52 -18.79 -0.87
CA LEU A 34 27.72 -20.00 -0.84
C LEU A 34 28.03 -20.86 -2.06
N THR A 35 28.11 -22.19 -1.82
CA THR A 35 28.25 -23.18 -2.86
C THR A 35 27.06 -24.14 -2.77
N ALA A 36 26.27 -24.23 -3.81
CA ALA A 36 25.18 -25.18 -3.92
C ALA A 36 25.15 -25.76 -5.33
N GLU A 37 24.90 -27.07 -5.43
CA GLU A 37 24.56 -27.66 -6.72
C GLU A 37 23.15 -27.22 -7.09
N CYS A 38 23.04 -26.25 -8.01
CA CYS A 38 21.77 -25.79 -8.55
C CYS A 38 21.93 -25.40 -10.03
N GLU A 39 20.89 -25.67 -10.81
CA GLU A 39 20.88 -25.41 -12.25
C GLU A 39 20.87 -23.91 -12.59
N ASN A 40 20.30 -23.09 -11.70
CA ASN A 40 20.14 -21.65 -11.92
C ASN A 40 21.01 -20.87 -10.93
N VAL A 41 22.06 -20.22 -11.45
CA VAL A 41 22.95 -19.31 -10.70
C VAL A 41 22.88 -17.93 -11.34
N VAL A 42 22.51 -16.93 -10.56
CA VAL A 42 22.43 -15.52 -10.98
C VAL A 42 23.48 -14.72 -10.21
N ASP A 43 24.51 -14.23 -10.92
CA ASP A 43 25.55 -13.37 -10.34
C ASP A 43 25.15 -11.90 -10.54
N LEU A 44 24.88 -11.20 -9.45
CA LEU A 44 24.42 -9.80 -9.46
C LEU A 44 25.58 -8.80 -9.56
N LYS A 45 26.83 -9.23 -9.37
CA LYS A 45 28.03 -8.40 -9.54
C LYS A 45 28.01 -7.09 -8.73
N GLY A 46 27.37 -7.10 -7.58
CA GLY A 46 27.25 -5.92 -6.72
C GLY A 46 25.98 -5.11 -6.92
N ASP A 47 25.07 -5.51 -7.80
CA ASP A 47 23.75 -4.88 -7.92
C ASP A 47 23.00 -4.93 -6.59
N VAL A 48 22.15 -3.93 -6.39
CA VAL A 48 21.32 -3.80 -5.20
C VAL A 48 20.14 -4.78 -5.27
N LEU A 49 19.94 -5.52 -4.19
CA LEU A 49 18.83 -6.45 -4.04
C LEU A 49 17.96 -6.04 -2.84
N LEU A 50 16.76 -5.55 -3.13
CA LEU A 50 15.74 -5.27 -2.13
C LEU A 50 14.79 -6.46 -2.00
N PRO A 51 14.16 -6.69 -0.82
CA PRO A 51 12.95 -7.51 -0.80
C PRO A 51 11.92 -6.88 -1.72
N GLY A 52 11.04 -7.66 -2.32
CA GLY A 52 9.98 -7.12 -3.16
C GLY A 52 9.12 -6.13 -2.37
N PHE A 53 8.65 -5.10 -3.05
CA PHE A 53 7.81 -4.05 -2.50
C PHE A 53 6.48 -4.60 -1.97
N VAL A 54 5.90 -3.90 -1.00
CA VAL A 54 4.56 -4.17 -0.48
C VAL A 54 3.71 -2.92 -0.64
N ASP A 55 2.55 -3.03 -1.30
CA ASP A 55 1.63 -1.92 -1.51
C ASP A 55 0.29 -2.21 -0.82
N VAL A 56 0.00 -1.46 0.25
CA VAL A 56 -1.20 -1.69 1.07
C VAL A 56 -2.38 -0.81 0.66
N HIS A 57 -2.21 0.02 -0.37
CA HIS A 57 -3.27 0.88 -0.89
C HIS A 57 -3.12 1.06 -2.40
N ILE A 58 -3.89 0.29 -3.17
CA ILE A 58 -3.86 0.28 -4.63
C ILE A 58 -5.23 -0.14 -5.20
N HIS A 59 -5.88 0.73 -5.97
CA HIS A 59 -7.19 0.46 -6.57
C HIS A 59 -7.10 -0.32 -7.88
N ALA A 60 -6.14 0.04 -8.72
CA ALA A 60 -6.03 -0.50 -10.06
C ALA A 60 -4.59 -0.49 -10.57
N PHE A 61 -4.31 -1.29 -11.60
CA PHE A 61 -3.01 -1.31 -12.27
C PHE A 61 -3.12 -1.81 -13.71
N MET A 62 -2.38 -1.18 -14.64
CA MET A 62 -2.31 -1.61 -16.06
C MET A 62 -3.70 -1.82 -16.68
N GLY A 63 -4.62 -0.87 -16.48
CA GLY A 63 -5.95 -0.86 -17.08
C GLY A 63 -6.97 -1.79 -16.41
N LYS A 64 -6.71 -2.31 -15.21
CA LYS A 64 -7.62 -3.18 -14.47
C LYS A 64 -7.82 -2.68 -13.06
N ASP A 65 -9.08 -2.62 -12.62
CA ASP A 65 -9.52 -2.10 -11.34
C ASP A 65 -10.01 -3.26 -10.43
N THR A 66 -9.69 -3.20 -9.16
CA THR A 66 -10.12 -4.15 -8.12
C THR A 66 -11.64 -4.36 -8.14
N MET A 67 -12.42 -3.31 -8.41
CA MET A 67 -13.87 -3.37 -8.49
C MET A 67 -14.40 -4.22 -9.65
N ASN A 68 -13.56 -4.56 -10.62
CA ASN A 68 -13.92 -5.45 -11.74
C ASN A 68 -13.93 -6.95 -11.34
N GLY A 69 -13.46 -7.30 -10.12
CA GLY A 69 -13.49 -8.65 -9.58
C GLY A 69 -12.29 -9.52 -9.93
N GLU A 70 -12.44 -10.85 -9.90
CA GLU A 70 -11.36 -11.84 -9.89
C GLU A 70 -10.33 -11.64 -11.01
N GLU A 71 -10.77 -11.60 -12.27
CA GLU A 71 -9.86 -11.50 -13.43
C GLU A 71 -9.00 -10.23 -13.40
N ALA A 72 -9.56 -9.13 -12.88
CA ALA A 72 -8.82 -7.89 -12.73
C ALA A 72 -7.76 -8.00 -11.63
N VAL A 73 -8.09 -8.57 -10.47
CA VAL A 73 -7.14 -8.79 -9.38
C VAL A 73 -6.03 -9.76 -9.80
N ARG A 74 -6.33 -10.82 -10.58
CA ARG A 74 -5.33 -11.71 -11.17
C ARG A 74 -4.41 -10.98 -12.12
N HIS A 75 -4.96 -10.12 -12.98
CA HIS A 75 -4.16 -9.29 -13.87
C HIS A 75 -3.24 -8.35 -13.09
N MET A 76 -3.78 -7.62 -12.10
CA MET A 76 -2.99 -6.74 -11.23
C MET A 76 -1.85 -7.52 -10.55
N SER A 77 -2.12 -8.71 -10.02
CA SER A 77 -1.13 -9.57 -9.38
C SER A 77 0.05 -9.89 -10.33
N ARG A 78 -0.24 -10.33 -11.56
CA ARG A 78 0.80 -10.63 -12.56
C ARG A 78 1.61 -9.39 -12.97
N GLU A 79 0.93 -8.28 -13.22
CA GLU A 79 1.60 -7.07 -13.69
C GLU A 79 2.42 -6.41 -12.57
N LEU A 80 1.89 -6.31 -11.34
CA LEU A 80 2.59 -5.74 -10.20
C LEU A 80 3.91 -6.47 -9.90
N LYS A 81 3.95 -7.80 -10.04
CA LYS A 81 5.19 -8.56 -9.86
C LYS A 81 6.29 -8.10 -10.81
N LYS A 82 5.96 -7.78 -12.06
CA LYS A 82 6.92 -7.26 -13.05
C LYS A 82 7.51 -5.90 -12.63
N PHE A 83 6.82 -5.17 -11.76
CA PHE A 83 7.25 -3.89 -11.19
C PHE A 83 7.83 -4.04 -9.78
N GLY A 84 8.34 -5.21 -9.42
CA GLY A 84 9.04 -5.43 -8.16
C GLY A 84 8.14 -5.62 -6.94
N VAL A 85 6.81 -5.66 -7.09
CA VAL A 85 5.88 -5.85 -5.97
C VAL A 85 5.80 -7.34 -5.62
N ALA A 86 6.08 -7.68 -4.36
CA ALA A 86 5.95 -9.03 -3.85
C ALA A 86 4.55 -9.32 -3.29
N ALA A 87 3.91 -8.30 -2.71
CA ALA A 87 2.61 -8.46 -2.09
C ALA A 87 1.84 -7.12 -2.09
N PHE A 88 0.50 -7.19 -2.06
CA PHE A 88 -0.34 -6.00 -2.06
C PHE A 88 -1.71 -6.26 -1.43
N LEU A 89 -2.42 -5.18 -1.09
CA LEU A 89 -3.84 -5.18 -0.73
C LEU A 89 -4.64 -4.54 -1.87
N PRO A 90 -5.34 -5.31 -2.72
CA PRO A 90 -6.32 -4.74 -3.62
C PRO A 90 -7.32 -3.90 -2.84
N THR A 91 -7.50 -2.64 -3.26
CA THR A 91 -8.29 -1.65 -2.51
C THR A 91 -9.60 -1.39 -3.23
N THR A 92 -10.72 -1.51 -2.49
CA THR A 92 -12.04 -1.20 -3.03
C THR A 92 -12.32 0.30 -3.02
N MET A 93 -13.24 0.75 -3.88
CA MET A 93 -13.80 2.09 -3.86
C MET A 93 -15.22 2.07 -3.26
N SER A 94 -15.77 3.26 -2.98
CA SER A 94 -17.20 3.40 -2.66
C SER A 94 -18.05 2.92 -3.83
N ALA A 95 -18.90 1.94 -3.57
CA ALA A 95 -19.78 1.34 -4.55
C ALA A 95 -21.07 0.81 -3.86
N SER A 96 -21.97 0.20 -4.61
CA SER A 96 -23.08 -0.52 -4.05
C SER A 96 -22.59 -1.70 -3.19
N PRO A 97 -23.38 -2.17 -2.19
CA PRO A 97 -23.03 -3.39 -1.46
C PRO A 97 -22.80 -4.60 -2.38
N GLU A 98 -23.57 -4.73 -3.44
CA GLU A 98 -23.43 -5.80 -4.43
C GLU A 98 -22.07 -5.74 -5.15
N ASP A 99 -21.67 -4.55 -5.64
CA ASP A 99 -20.39 -4.38 -6.34
C ASP A 99 -19.21 -4.56 -5.37
N THR A 100 -19.34 -4.06 -4.13
CA THR A 100 -18.31 -4.24 -3.11
C THR A 100 -18.14 -5.73 -2.76
N CYS A 101 -19.23 -6.47 -2.54
CA CYS A 101 -19.18 -7.91 -2.31
C CYS A 101 -18.53 -8.64 -3.48
N LYS A 102 -18.89 -8.29 -4.72
CA LYS A 102 -18.28 -8.87 -5.93
C LYS A 102 -16.77 -8.64 -5.99
N ALA A 103 -16.31 -7.43 -5.65
CA ALA A 103 -14.88 -7.14 -5.59
C ALA A 103 -14.18 -7.98 -4.52
N LEU A 104 -14.76 -8.07 -3.31
CA LEU A 104 -14.24 -8.89 -2.22
C LEU A 104 -14.24 -10.39 -2.54
N ASP A 105 -15.29 -10.91 -3.20
CA ASP A 105 -15.34 -12.30 -3.70
C ASP A 105 -14.20 -12.56 -4.69
N GLY A 106 -13.92 -11.61 -5.58
CA GLY A 106 -12.80 -11.68 -6.51
C GLY A 106 -11.44 -11.72 -5.82
N ILE A 107 -11.24 -10.87 -4.81
CA ILE A 107 -10.02 -10.87 -3.98
C ILE A 107 -9.86 -12.21 -3.28
N ARG A 108 -10.93 -12.74 -2.65
CA ARG A 108 -10.92 -14.03 -1.97
C ARG A 108 -10.54 -15.16 -2.93
N ALA A 109 -11.14 -15.20 -4.12
CA ALA A 109 -10.83 -16.22 -5.14
C ALA A 109 -9.35 -16.24 -5.52
N VAL A 110 -8.72 -15.06 -5.66
CA VAL A 110 -7.28 -14.96 -5.95
C VAL A 110 -6.43 -15.39 -4.75
N MET A 111 -6.85 -15.10 -3.52
CA MET A 111 -6.15 -15.57 -2.31
C MET A 111 -6.21 -17.10 -2.17
N GLU A 112 -7.35 -17.71 -2.50
CA GLU A 112 -7.53 -19.18 -2.44
C GLU A 112 -6.81 -19.92 -3.57
N ALA A 113 -6.66 -19.30 -4.73
CA ALA A 113 -5.93 -19.83 -5.89
C ALA A 113 -4.99 -18.76 -6.48
N PRO A 114 -3.85 -18.50 -5.82
CA PRO A 114 -2.94 -17.42 -6.22
C PRO A 114 -2.30 -17.67 -7.59
N GLU A 115 -1.94 -16.59 -8.26
CA GLU A 115 -1.15 -16.63 -9.50
C GLU A 115 0.28 -17.12 -9.20
N ALA A 116 0.73 -18.13 -9.91
CA ALA A 116 2.06 -18.71 -9.73
C ALA A 116 3.19 -17.68 -9.94
N ASP A 117 2.99 -16.79 -10.93
CA ASP A 117 3.92 -15.70 -11.28
C ASP A 117 3.34 -14.32 -10.94
N GLY A 118 2.60 -14.21 -9.85
CA GLY A 118 1.97 -12.98 -9.40
C GLY A 118 2.55 -12.44 -8.09
N ALA A 119 2.28 -11.15 -7.82
CA ALA A 119 2.39 -10.59 -6.50
C ALA A 119 1.30 -11.17 -5.59
N THR A 120 1.63 -11.48 -4.35
CA THR A 120 0.69 -12.11 -3.42
C THR A 120 -0.37 -11.13 -2.94
N VAL A 121 -1.63 -11.54 -3.01
CA VAL A 121 -2.75 -10.81 -2.39
C VAL A 121 -2.79 -11.15 -0.90
N LEU A 122 -2.51 -10.17 -0.03
CA LEU A 122 -2.47 -10.37 1.43
C LEU A 122 -3.86 -10.32 2.08
N GLY A 123 -4.84 -9.80 1.38
CA GLY A 123 -6.20 -9.55 1.82
C GLY A 123 -6.77 -8.35 1.08
N ALA A 124 -7.87 -7.80 1.58
CA ALA A 124 -8.52 -6.62 1.04
C ALA A 124 -8.25 -5.38 1.90
N HIS A 125 -8.08 -4.23 1.25
CA HIS A 125 -8.26 -2.93 1.87
C HIS A 125 -9.62 -2.38 1.43
N MET A 126 -10.54 -2.15 2.35
CA MET A 126 -11.81 -1.50 2.07
C MET A 126 -11.69 0.01 2.26
N GLU A 127 -11.60 0.79 1.17
CA GLU A 127 -11.62 2.25 1.28
C GLU A 127 -13.06 2.75 1.08
N ALA A 128 -13.86 2.62 2.04
CA ALA A 128 -15.29 2.93 2.17
C ALA A 128 -16.03 1.77 2.87
N PRO A 129 -17.31 1.87 3.25
CA PRO A 129 -18.26 2.97 2.93
C PRO A 129 -18.45 4.00 4.05
N PHE A 130 -17.68 3.95 5.11
CA PHE A 130 -17.89 4.73 6.33
C PHE A 130 -17.17 6.09 6.30
N LEU A 131 -17.32 6.83 5.20
CA LEU A 131 -16.58 8.05 4.90
C LEU A 131 -17.43 9.31 5.14
N ASN A 132 -16.77 10.47 5.24
CA ASN A 132 -17.41 11.79 5.41
C ASN A 132 -17.73 12.41 4.05
N GLU A 133 -18.98 12.82 3.83
CA GLU A 133 -19.49 13.41 2.60
C GLU A 133 -18.78 14.71 2.20
N GLY A 134 -18.30 15.46 3.21
CA GLY A 134 -17.54 16.71 3.01
C GLY A 134 -16.08 16.47 2.60
N LYS A 135 -15.61 15.24 2.67
CA LYS A 135 -14.24 14.82 2.41
C LYS A 135 -14.14 13.64 1.40
N ALA A 136 -15.13 13.54 0.53
CA ALA A 136 -15.25 12.41 -0.39
C ALA A 136 -14.09 12.32 -1.40
N GLY A 137 -13.45 13.45 -1.80
CA GLY A 137 -12.50 13.39 -2.90
C GLY A 137 -13.15 12.83 -4.17
N ALA A 138 -12.55 11.80 -4.76
CA ALA A 138 -13.08 11.07 -5.91
C ALA A 138 -14.08 9.94 -5.53
N GLN A 139 -14.36 9.71 -4.24
CA GLN A 139 -15.26 8.65 -3.78
C GLN A 139 -16.74 9.01 -4.04
N PRO A 140 -17.55 8.12 -4.67
CA PRO A 140 -18.98 8.33 -4.90
C PRO A 140 -19.80 8.41 -3.60
N LYS A 141 -20.22 9.62 -3.21
CA LYS A 141 -20.87 9.93 -1.92
C LYS A 141 -22.19 9.19 -1.67
N GLN A 142 -22.92 8.81 -2.73
CA GLN A 142 -24.22 8.16 -2.62
C GLN A 142 -24.16 6.78 -1.94
N PHE A 143 -22.97 6.22 -1.76
CA PHE A 143 -22.76 4.95 -1.12
C PHE A 143 -22.26 5.06 0.34
N PHE A 144 -22.08 6.30 0.85
CA PHE A 144 -21.63 6.47 2.22
C PHE A 144 -22.77 6.14 3.21
N VAL A 145 -22.41 5.36 4.22
CA VAL A 145 -23.35 4.93 5.28
C VAL A 145 -22.69 5.05 6.65
N LEU A 146 -23.47 4.87 7.71
CA LEU A 146 -22.96 4.84 9.07
C LEU A 146 -22.24 3.51 9.37
N PRO A 147 -21.19 3.53 10.22
CA PRO A 147 -20.47 2.35 10.66
C PRO A 147 -21.29 1.55 11.67
N THR A 148 -22.15 0.68 11.17
CA THR A 148 -22.98 -0.24 11.96
C THR A 148 -22.69 -1.67 11.56
N GLU A 149 -22.95 -2.63 12.46
CA GLU A 149 -22.78 -4.06 12.15
C GLU A 149 -23.66 -4.50 10.97
N GLU A 150 -24.88 -3.96 10.85
CA GLU A 150 -25.77 -4.24 9.72
C GLU A 150 -25.14 -3.82 8.39
N ASN A 151 -24.63 -2.57 8.31
CA ASN A 151 -23.95 -2.09 7.11
C ASN A 151 -22.66 -2.85 6.84
N TRP A 152 -21.90 -3.18 7.88
CA TRP A 152 -20.69 -3.98 7.74
C TRP A 152 -20.97 -5.35 7.11
N GLN A 153 -21.94 -6.09 7.64
CA GLN A 153 -22.34 -7.39 7.09
C GLN A 153 -22.89 -7.25 5.66
N ARG A 154 -23.63 -6.20 5.39
CA ARG A 154 -24.17 -5.93 4.05
C ARG A 154 -23.07 -5.66 3.02
N TYR A 155 -22.01 -4.92 3.38
CA TYR A 155 -20.91 -4.55 2.47
C TYR A 155 -19.82 -5.61 2.38
N THR A 156 -19.63 -6.42 3.42
CA THR A 156 -18.65 -7.52 3.35
C THR A 156 -19.22 -8.80 2.74
N GLY A 157 -20.52 -9.04 2.83
CA GLY A 157 -21.15 -10.24 2.27
C GLY A 157 -20.54 -11.56 2.75
N GLY A 158 -20.01 -11.58 4.01
CA GLY A 158 -19.28 -12.73 4.56
C GLY A 158 -17.79 -12.75 4.25
N ASN A 159 -17.24 -11.72 3.58
CA ASN A 159 -15.81 -11.59 3.27
C ASN A 159 -15.00 -10.91 4.39
N GLU A 160 -15.58 -10.63 5.55
CA GLU A 160 -14.83 -10.05 6.67
C GLU A 160 -13.48 -10.75 6.93
N PRO A 161 -13.34 -12.09 6.88
CA PRO A 161 -12.07 -12.76 7.16
C PRO A 161 -10.90 -12.39 6.25
N ILE A 162 -11.17 -11.88 5.05
CA ILE A 162 -10.11 -11.43 4.14
C ILE A 162 -9.79 -9.93 4.26
N VAL A 163 -10.61 -9.14 4.96
CA VAL A 163 -10.36 -7.72 5.15
C VAL A 163 -9.18 -7.56 6.11
N ARG A 164 -8.13 -6.90 5.65
CA ARG A 164 -6.94 -6.60 6.46
C ARG A 164 -6.90 -5.15 6.91
N MET A 165 -7.49 -4.26 6.11
CA MET A 165 -7.54 -2.84 6.40
C MET A 165 -8.89 -2.26 5.98
N ILE A 166 -9.36 -1.27 6.73
CA ILE A 166 -10.49 -0.42 6.33
C ILE A 166 -10.16 1.05 6.56
N THR A 167 -10.50 1.88 5.59
CA THR A 167 -10.49 3.35 5.74
C THR A 167 -11.86 3.83 6.19
N MET A 168 -11.91 4.63 7.26
CA MET A 168 -13.15 5.20 7.77
C MET A 168 -12.96 6.56 8.45
N ALA A 169 -14.06 7.32 8.53
CA ALA A 169 -14.13 8.61 9.18
C ALA A 169 -14.56 8.44 10.65
N PRO A 170 -13.69 8.74 11.63
CA PRO A 170 -13.94 8.46 13.04
C PRO A 170 -14.97 9.40 13.69
N GLU A 171 -15.29 10.52 13.05
CA GLU A 171 -16.32 11.47 13.53
C GLU A 171 -17.76 11.02 13.22
N LYS A 172 -17.95 9.97 12.44
CA LYS A 172 -19.27 9.44 12.14
C LYS A 172 -19.90 8.82 13.39
N GLU A 173 -21.22 8.94 13.52
CA GLU A 173 -21.97 8.35 14.64
C GLU A 173 -21.68 6.85 14.78
N GLY A 174 -21.32 6.40 15.98
CA GLY A 174 -20.98 5.00 16.28
C GLY A 174 -19.56 4.56 15.86
N ALA A 175 -18.77 5.44 15.21
CA ALA A 175 -17.49 5.06 14.64
C ALA A 175 -16.47 4.60 15.69
N LEU A 176 -16.36 5.24 16.84
CA LEU A 176 -15.37 4.89 17.87
C LEU A 176 -15.57 3.47 18.41
N ASP A 177 -16.82 3.11 18.74
CA ASP A 177 -17.14 1.76 19.21
C ASP A 177 -16.91 0.74 18.10
N PHE A 178 -17.22 1.13 16.85
CA PHE A 178 -17.03 0.26 15.70
C PHE A 178 -15.54 0.06 15.38
N ILE A 179 -14.68 1.06 15.56
CA ILE A 179 -13.21 0.94 15.50
C ILE A 179 -12.74 -0.15 16.48
N THR A 180 -13.20 -0.07 17.75
CA THR A 180 -12.85 -1.09 18.75
C THR A 180 -13.28 -2.50 18.30
N ARG A 181 -14.47 -2.64 17.74
CA ARG A 181 -14.98 -3.92 17.23
C ARG A 181 -14.08 -4.47 16.13
N LEU A 182 -13.71 -3.64 15.14
CA LEU A 182 -12.88 -4.04 13.99
C LEU A 182 -11.45 -4.40 14.41
N THR A 183 -10.84 -3.59 15.25
CA THR A 183 -9.47 -3.83 15.72
C THR A 183 -9.37 -5.09 16.59
N ASN A 184 -10.41 -5.39 17.40
CA ASN A 184 -10.51 -6.66 18.12
C ASN A 184 -10.65 -7.88 17.20
N SER A 185 -11.11 -7.70 15.97
CA SER A 185 -11.14 -8.74 14.94
C SER A 185 -9.82 -8.84 14.15
N GLY A 186 -8.81 -8.05 14.50
CA GLY A 186 -7.50 -8.03 13.83
C GLY A 186 -7.47 -7.24 12.53
N ILE A 187 -8.47 -6.39 12.28
CA ILE A 187 -8.52 -5.50 11.11
C ILE A 187 -7.83 -4.19 11.46
N THR A 188 -6.88 -3.77 10.62
CA THR A 188 -6.25 -2.45 10.72
C THR A 188 -7.26 -1.37 10.36
N VAL A 189 -7.48 -0.41 11.25
CA VAL A 189 -8.38 0.73 10.98
C VAL A 189 -7.54 1.95 10.64
N SER A 190 -7.75 2.45 9.42
CA SER A 190 -7.12 3.64 8.88
C SER A 190 -8.10 4.81 8.88
N ILE A 191 -7.70 5.95 9.41
CA ILE A 191 -8.48 7.18 9.43
C ILE A 191 -8.28 7.90 8.10
N GLY A 192 -9.34 8.08 7.33
CA GLY A 192 -9.27 8.74 6.03
C GLY A 192 -10.62 9.27 5.56
N HIS A 193 -10.62 10.10 4.54
CA HIS A 193 -11.83 10.76 4.03
C HIS A 193 -12.70 11.35 5.15
N THR A 194 -12.08 12.19 5.98
CA THR A 194 -12.60 12.57 7.28
C THR A 194 -12.51 14.07 7.54
N GLY A 195 -13.53 14.60 8.21
CA GLY A 195 -13.56 15.95 8.76
C GLY A 195 -13.10 16.03 10.23
N ALA A 196 -12.52 14.94 10.78
CA ALA A 196 -12.09 14.85 12.16
C ALA A 196 -11.14 15.99 12.57
N ASP A 197 -11.27 16.48 13.78
CA ASP A 197 -10.28 17.30 14.45
C ASP A 197 -9.20 16.42 15.13
N ALA A 198 -8.22 17.05 15.74
CA ALA A 198 -7.13 16.35 16.38
C ALA A 198 -7.58 15.49 17.57
N GLU A 199 -8.53 15.98 18.34
CA GLU A 199 -9.11 15.30 19.50
C GLU A 199 -9.82 14.01 19.07
N THR A 200 -10.58 14.07 17.99
CA THR A 200 -11.27 12.90 17.41
C THR A 200 -10.27 11.87 16.87
N VAL A 201 -9.16 12.31 16.28
CA VAL A 201 -8.09 11.38 15.82
C VAL A 201 -7.45 10.66 17.01
N HIS A 202 -7.13 11.38 18.09
CA HIS A 202 -6.57 10.76 19.29
C HIS A 202 -7.58 9.80 19.95
N ALA A 203 -8.87 10.18 20.02
CA ALA A 203 -9.92 9.29 20.51
C ALA A 203 -10.02 8.01 19.66
N ALA A 204 -9.95 8.12 18.32
CA ALA A 204 -9.92 6.95 17.45
C ALA A 204 -8.70 6.06 17.70
N ALA A 205 -7.53 6.66 17.97
CA ALA A 205 -6.33 5.90 18.34
C ALA A 205 -6.47 5.20 19.69
N ASP A 206 -7.16 5.81 20.67
CA ASP A 206 -7.49 5.18 21.96
C ASP A 206 -8.43 3.97 21.78
N HIS A 207 -9.25 3.96 20.73
CA HIS A 207 -10.13 2.86 20.34
C HIS A 207 -9.44 1.83 19.42
N GLY A 208 -8.16 2.04 19.06
CA GLY A 208 -7.33 1.09 18.32
C GLY A 208 -7.05 1.42 16.87
N ALA A 209 -7.58 2.54 16.32
CA ALA A 209 -7.14 3.02 15.01
C ALA A 209 -5.65 3.36 15.05
N ASN A 210 -4.88 2.86 14.10
CA ASN A 210 -3.43 2.98 14.12
C ASN A 210 -2.83 3.37 12.76
N HIS A 211 -3.66 3.87 11.85
CA HIS A 211 -3.24 4.19 10.50
C HIS A 211 -3.94 5.46 10.00
N ILE A 212 -3.31 6.20 9.10
CA ILE A 212 -3.92 7.31 8.35
C ILE A 212 -3.80 7.02 6.87
N THR A 213 -4.91 7.08 6.17
CA THR A 213 -5.01 6.88 4.73
C THR A 213 -4.50 8.12 3.99
N HIS A 214 -3.61 7.94 3.00
CA HIS A 214 -3.04 9.00 2.13
C HIS A 214 -2.96 10.38 2.81
N THR A 215 -2.19 10.45 3.90
CA THR A 215 -2.06 11.60 4.80
C THR A 215 -2.00 12.94 4.05
N PHE A 216 -2.74 13.95 4.52
CA PHE A 216 -3.02 15.25 3.94
C PHE A 216 -4.10 15.29 2.85
N ASN A 217 -4.44 14.18 2.21
CA ASN A 217 -5.44 14.15 1.14
C ASN A 217 -6.83 13.81 1.72
N ALA A 218 -7.88 14.52 1.26
CA ALA A 218 -9.25 14.33 1.71
C ALA A 218 -9.45 14.37 3.25
N GLN A 219 -8.73 15.24 3.95
CA GLN A 219 -8.71 15.37 5.41
C GLN A 219 -8.84 16.81 5.85
N THR A 220 -9.09 17.02 7.16
CA THR A 220 -8.99 18.33 7.80
C THR A 220 -7.54 18.80 7.77
N PRO A 221 -7.23 20.01 7.26
CA PRO A 221 -5.86 20.46 7.06
C PRO A 221 -5.12 20.79 8.36
N LEU A 222 -3.78 20.75 8.29
CA LEU A 222 -2.90 21.18 9.37
C LEU A 222 -2.88 22.70 9.49
N ASN A 223 -3.33 23.21 10.63
CA ASN A 223 -3.22 24.62 11.04
C ASN A 223 -2.65 24.72 12.45
N HIS A 224 -1.96 25.80 12.75
CA HIS A 224 -1.23 25.98 14.02
C HIS A 224 -2.14 26.08 15.28
N ARG A 225 -3.44 26.30 15.15
CA ARG A 225 -4.43 26.30 16.23
C ARG A 225 -5.52 25.24 16.06
N SER A 226 -5.55 24.58 14.92
CA SER A 226 -6.46 23.49 14.61
C SER A 226 -5.66 22.46 13.81
N PRO A 227 -4.91 21.56 14.49
CA PRO A 227 -3.91 20.70 13.85
C PRO A 227 -4.49 19.72 12.81
N GLY A 228 -5.79 19.45 12.92
CA GLY A 228 -6.47 18.50 12.04
C GLY A 228 -5.89 17.09 12.11
N VAL A 229 -6.25 16.28 11.13
CA VAL A 229 -5.78 14.89 11.05
C VAL A 229 -4.26 14.80 10.94
N PRO A 230 -3.59 15.53 9.98
CA PRO A 230 -2.16 15.41 9.85
C PRO A 230 -1.39 15.83 11.09
N GLY A 231 -1.83 16.89 11.77
CA GLY A 231 -1.17 17.39 12.98
C GLY A 231 -1.23 16.39 14.12
N ALA A 232 -2.39 15.78 14.37
CA ALA A 232 -2.54 14.73 15.37
C ALA A 232 -1.68 13.51 15.01
N ALA A 233 -1.75 13.06 13.75
CA ALA A 233 -1.02 11.90 13.29
C ALA A 233 0.50 12.06 13.40
N MET A 234 1.05 13.26 13.10
CA MET A 234 2.49 13.51 13.16
C MET A 234 3.08 13.37 14.56
N VAL A 235 2.29 13.60 15.62
CA VAL A 235 2.76 13.55 17.02
C VAL A 235 2.37 12.28 17.76
N ASP A 236 1.43 11.49 17.25
CA ASP A 236 0.99 10.25 17.87
C ASP A 236 1.81 9.05 17.37
N GLU A 237 2.69 8.50 18.22
CA GLU A 237 3.59 7.39 17.87
C GLU A 237 2.87 6.06 17.62
N ARG A 238 1.58 5.95 17.91
CA ARG A 238 0.77 4.75 17.65
C ARG A 238 0.30 4.69 16.20
N ILE A 239 0.34 5.81 15.47
CA ILE A 239 -0.29 5.98 14.17
C ILE A 239 0.74 5.91 13.05
N ALA A 240 0.60 4.97 12.14
CA ALA A 240 1.32 4.93 10.87
C ALA A 240 0.65 5.87 9.85
N CYS A 241 1.45 6.51 9.01
CA CYS A 241 0.97 7.48 8.01
C CYS A 241 1.26 6.99 6.61
N GLU A 242 0.22 6.61 5.86
CA GLU A 242 0.35 6.41 4.42
C GLU A 242 0.62 7.74 3.71
N PHE A 243 1.42 7.70 2.66
CA PHE A 243 1.61 8.87 1.80
C PHE A 243 2.00 8.50 0.37
N ILE A 244 1.48 9.29 -0.58
CA ILE A 244 1.71 9.16 -2.01
C ILE A 244 2.92 10.03 -2.36
N SER A 245 4.06 9.40 -2.63
CA SER A 245 5.34 10.10 -2.86
C SER A 245 5.60 10.42 -4.34
N ASP A 246 4.55 10.82 -5.08
CA ASP A 246 4.64 11.16 -6.51
C ASP A 246 5.12 12.59 -6.79
N GLY A 247 5.10 13.48 -5.78
CA GLY A 247 5.41 14.91 -5.93
C GLY A 247 4.26 15.73 -6.52
N ILE A 248 3.09 15.12 -6.73
CA ILE A 248 1.85 15.73 -7.25
C ILE A 248 0.83 15.85 -6.13
N HIS A 249 0.52 14.75 -5.42
CA HIS A 249 -0.37 14.73 -4.27
C HIS A 249 0.22 15.48 -3.09
N LEU A 250 1.54 15.36 -2.90
CA LEU A 250 2.28 16.02 -1.83
C LEU A 250 3.50 16.74 -2.38
N HIS A 251 3.69 17.99 -1.94
CA HIS A 251 4.95 18.67 -2.18
C HIS A 251 6.11 17.89 -1.54
N PRO A 252 7.30 17.84 -2.13
CA PRO A 252 8.45 17.13 -1.54
C PRO A 252 8.77 17.49 -0.08
N ASP A 253 8.54 18.74 0.34
CA ASP A 253 8.74 19.15 1.72
C ASP A 253 7.70 18.53 2.68
N ILE A 254 6.48 18.25 2.21
CA ILE A 254 5.48 17.54 2.99
C ILE A 254 5.86 16.07 3.15
N CYS A 255 6.37 15.44 2.09
CA CYS A 255 6.93 14.08 2.20
C CYS A 255 8.08 14.05 3.22
N ARG A 256 9.00 15.05 3.20
CA ARG A 256 10.05 15.18 4.21
C ARG A 256 9.51 15.37 5.62
N LEU A 257 8.44 16.14 5.78
CA LEU A 257 7.79 16.34 7.08
C LEU A 257 7.27 15.01 7.63
N ILE A 258 6.54 14.23 6.83
CA ILE A 258 6.05 12.90 7.21
C ILE A 258 7.23 12.00 7.61
N MET A 259 8.24 11.88 6.77
CA MET A 259 9.41 11.04 7.03
C MET A 259 10.16 11.43 8.32
N ARG A 260 10.27 12.72 8.61
CA ARG A 260 10.93 13.22 9.83
C ARG A 260 10.11 12.99 11.09
N CYS A 261 8.79 13.17 11.03
CA CYS A 261 7.92 13.00 12.18
C CYS A 261 7.67 11.53 12.51
N LYS A 262 7.51 10.70 11.48
CA LYS A 262 7.12 9.28 11.62
C LYS A 262 8.31 8.31 11.54
N GLY A 263 9.45 8.75 11.02
CA GLY A 263 10.58 7.87 10.76
C GLY A 263 10.21 6.75 9.78
N LYS A 264 11.18 5.92 9.45
CA LYS A 264 11.00 4.82 8.50
C LYS A 264 10.04 3.71 8.98
N GLU A 265 9.75 3.63 10.27
CA GLU A 265 8.94 2.56 10.85
C GLU A 265 7.43 2.84 10.84
N LEU A 266 7.03 4.12 10.69
CA LEU A 266 5.64 4.55 10.71
C LEU A 266 5.25 5.38 9.47
N ALA A 267 6.19 5.73 8.60
CA ALA A 267 5.92 6.34 7.30
C ALA A 267 5.73 5.23 6.26
N VAL A 268 4.52 5.09 5.76
CA VAL A 268 4.10 4.00 4.85
C VAL A 268 3.96 4.55 3.45
N ALA A 269 4.89 4.23 2.56
CA ALA A 269 4.76 4.60 1.15
C ALA A 269 3.73 3.70 0.47
N ILE A 270 2.77 4.32 -0.20
CA ILE A 270 1.72 3.67 -0.98
C ILE A 270 1.68 4.24 -2.39
N THR A 271 1.02 3.54 -3.29
CA THR A 271 0.78 4.10 -4.62
C THR A 271 -0.55 4.84 -4.71
N ASP A 272 -1.61 4.34 -4.10
CA ASP A 272 -2.98 4.78 -4.39
C ASP A 272 -3.23 4.80 -5.90
N ALA A 273 -2.70 3.76 -6.59
CA ALA A 273 -2.67 3.72 -8.04
C ALA A 273 -4.04 3.42 -8.62
N MET A 274 -4.33 4.06 -9.75
CA MET A 274 -5.52 3.85 -10.56
C MET A 274 -5.17 3.18 -11.91
N GLU A 275 -6.15 2.93 -12.78
CA GLU A 275 -5.98 2.17 -14.03
C GLU A 275 -4.80 2.62 -14.89
N ALA A 276 -4.47 3.91 -14.87
CA ALA A 276 -3.39 4.46 -15.70
C ALA A 276 -1.98 4.17 -15.16
N ALA A 277 -1.84 3.63 -13.95
CA ALA A 277 -0.52 3.29 -13.44
C ALA A 277 0.15 2.22 -14.32
N GLY A 278 1.37 2.51 -14.78
CA GLY A 278 2.07 1.70 -15.78
C GLY A 278 1.63 1.91 -17.23
N MET A 279 0.67 2.80 -17.49
CA MET A 279 0.11 3.08 -18.82
C MET A 279 0.51 4.51 -19.29
N PRO A 280 0.38 4.83 -20.60
CA PRO A 280 0.62 6.18 -21.10
C PRO A 280 -0.46 7.18 -20.63
N ASP A 281 -0.19 8.47 -20.78
CA ASP A 281 -1.20 9.52 -20.60
C ASP A 281 -2.44 9.26 -21.48
N GLY A 282 -3.63 9.57 -20.97
CA GLY A 282 -4.87 9.28 -21.68
C GLY A 282 -6.11 9.40 -20.81
N LYS A 283 -7.22 8.84 -21.29
CA LYS A 283 -8.49 8.77 -20.58
C LYS A 283 -8.67 7.38 -20.00
N TYR A 284 -8.97 7.32 -18.71
CA TYR A 284 -9.16 6.11 -17.91
C TYR A 284 -10.41 6.24 -17.02
N GLN A 285 -10.61 5.32 -16.10
CA GLN A 285 -11.70 5.37 -15.13
C GLN A 285 -11.22 5.13 -13.70
N LEU A 286 -11.97 5.65 -12.73
CA LEU A 286 -11.86 5.33 -11.32
C LEU A 286 -13.23 5.46 -10.66
N GLY A 287 -13.72 4.40 -10.02
CA GLY A 287 -15.03 4.40 -9.37
C GLY A 287 -16.19 4.73 -10.33
N GLY A 288 -16.07 4.35 -11.61
CA GLY A 288 -17.06 4.65 -12.64
C GLY A 288 -17.06 6.11 -13.17
N GLN A 289 -16.07 6.90 -12.79
CA GLN A 289 -15.87 8.28 -13.24
C GLN A 289 -14.74 8.37 -14.26
N ASP A 290 -14.89 9.25 -15.26
CA ASP A 290 -13.84 9.54 -16.23
C ASP A 290 -12.66 10.27 -15.56
N VAL A 291 -11.45 9.75 -15.75
CA VAL A 291 -10.19 10.33 -15.25
C VAL A 291 -9.30 10.67 -16.45
N PHE A 292 -8.77 11.86 -16.45
CA PHE A 292 -7.86 12.35 -17.49
C PHE A 292 -6.44 12.39 -16.91
N VAL A 293 -5.53 11.64 -17.53
CA VAL A 293 -4.12 11.61 -17.14
C VAL A 293 -3.31 12.46 -18.10
N LYS A 294 -2.61 13.42 -17.53
CA LYS A 294 -1.68 14.29 -18.25
C LYS A 294 -0.42 14.53 -17.41
N GLU A 295 0.75 14.29 -18.02
CA GLU A 295 2.04 14.44 -17.35
C GLU A 295 2.11 13.63 -16.03
N GLY A 296 1.48 12.43 -16.03
CA GLY A 296 1.40 11.55 -14.90
C GLY A 296 0.41 11.97 -13.79
N ALA A 297 -0.29 13.10 -13.92
CA ALA A 297 -1.32 13.53 -12.96
C ALA A 297 -2.70 13.03 -13.40
N ALA A 298 -3.36 12.22 -12.58
CA ALA A 298 -4.71 11.71 -12.80
C ALA A 298 -5.74 12.66 -12.17
N ARG A 299 -6.70 13.18 -12.97
CA ARG A 299 -7.69 14.16 -12.52
C ARG A 299 -9.08 13.87 -13.07
N LEU A 300 -10.10 14.14 -12.26
CA LEU A 300 -11.48 14.27 -12.70
C LEU A 300 -11.63 15.53 -13.58
N GLU A 301 -12.77 15.67 -14.25
CA GLU A 301 -13.08 16.82 -15.13
C GLU A 301 -13.05 18.16 -14.37
N ASP A 302 -13.39 18.17 -13.08
CA ASP A 302 -13.34 19.35 -12.20
C ASP A 302 -11.92 19.69 -11.67
N GLY A 303 -10.91 18.89 -12.03
CA GLY A 303 -9.52 19.05 -11.62
C GLY A 303 -9.14 18.34 -10.32
N THR A 304 -10.07 17.70 -9.63
CA THR A 304 -9.80 16.90 -8.44
C THR A 304 -8.84 15.74 -8.76
N LEU A 305 -7.80 15.54 -7.96
CA LEU A 305 -6.93 14.36 -8.07
C LEU A 305 -7.73 13.08 -7.78
N ALA A 306 -7.51 12.04 -8.56
CA ALA A 306 -8.29 10.81 -8.56
C ALA A 306 -7.35 9.60 -8.68
N GLY A 307 -6.82 9.15 -7.55
CA GLY A 307 -5.75 8.18 -7.48
C GLY A 307 -4.46 8.68 -8.14
N SER A 308 -3.46 7.83 -8.23
CA SER A 308 -2.16 8.16 -8.80
C SER A 308 -1.79 7.26 -9.99
N THR A 309 -0.73 7.64 -10.70
CA THR A 309 -0.04 6.80 -11.69
C THR A 309 1.30 6.27 -11.13
N LEU A 310 1.52 6.42 -9.83
CA LEU A 310 2.75 6.04 -9.15
C LEU A 310 2.94 4.51 -9.19
N THR A 311 4.18 4.07 -9.34
CA THR A 311 4.59 2.68 -9.09
C THR A 311 5.49 2.61 -7.87
N MET A 312 5.57 1.46 -7.19
CA MET A 312 6.44 1.31 -6.02
C MET A 312 7.92 1.54 -6.36
N ILE A 313 8.37 1.23 -7.57
CA ILE A 313 9.72 1.58 -8.07
C ILE A 313 9.93 3.08 -8.01
N ARG A 314 8.99 3.85 -8.57
CA ARG A 314 9.08 5.32 -8.57
C ARG A 314 8.91 5.90 -7.18
N ALA A 315 8.07 5.30 -6.34
CA ALA A 315 7.93 5.68 -4.94
C ALA A 315 9.27 5.56 -4.21
N PHE A 316 9.95 4.42 -4.30
CA PHE A 316 11.28 4.20 -3.75
C PHE A 316 12.30 5.25 -4.23
N GLN A 317 12.37 5.49 -5.55
CA GLN A 317 13.28 6.47 -6.15
C GLN A 317 12.95 7.92 -5.72
N ASN A 318 11.66 8.27 -5.65
CA ASN A 318 11.22 9.60 -5.24
C ASN A 318 11.52 9.88 -3.77
N LEU A 319 11.35 8.90 -2.88
CA LEU A 319 11.71 9.03 -1.47
C LEU A 319 13.18 9.45 -1.31
N MET A 320 14.08 8.83 -2.06
CA MET A 320 15.51 9.23 -2.06
C MET A 320 15.70 10.65 -2.60
N LYS A 321 15.03 11.02 -3.69
CA LYS A 321 15.04 12.40 -4.22
C LYS A 321 14.51 13.42 -3.21
N PHE A 322 13.56 13.01 -2.38
CA PHE A 322 12.98 13.84 -1.33
C PHE A 322 13.78 13.84 -0.03
N GLY A 323 14.92 13.12 0.03
CA GLY A 323 15.92 13.21 1.09
C GLY A 323 15.95 12.06 2.07
N ALA A 324 15.26 10.95 1.80
CA ALA A 324 15.44 9.69 2.53
C ALA A 324 16.81 9.06 2.15
N THR A 325 17.40 8.35 3.08
CA THR A 325 18.51 7.44 2.71
C THR A 325 17.96 6.23 1.95
N PRO A 326 18.80 5.51 1.18
CA PRO A 326 18.33 4.28 0.52
C PRO A 326 17.74 3.24 1.48
N GLU A 327 18.28 3.13 2.70
CA GLU A 327 17.78 2.24 3.74
C GLU A 327 16.39 2.66 4.25
N GLU A 328 16.18 3.96 4.44
CA GLU A 328 14.88 4.50 4.83
C GLU A 328 13.85 4.29 3.73
N ALA A 329 14.19 4.61 2.48
CA ALA A 329 13.32 4.41 1.33
C ALA A 329 12.95 2.93 1.14
N ALA A 330 13.94 2.02 1.24
CA ALA A 330 13.70 0.58 1.20
C ALA A 330 12.75 0.14 2.31
N THR A 331 12.97 0.58 3.55
CA THR A 331 12.11 0.21 4.69
C THR A 331 10.68 0.67 4.48
N MET A 332 10.47 1.95 4.08
CA MET A 332 9.15 2.57 3.88
C MET A 332 8.35 1.99 2.70
N THR A 333 9.02 1.31 1.76
CA THR A 333 8.37 0.69 0.59
C THR A 333 8.27 -0.84 0.68
N THR A 334 8.81 -1.45 1.73
CA THR A 334 8.85 -2.91 1.88
C THR A 334 8.32 -3.37 3.24
N SER A 335 9.16 -3.38 4.29
CA SER A 335 8.80 -3.95 5.58
C SER A 335 7.80 -3.10 6.38
N THR A 336 7.81 -1.78 6.24
CA THR A 336 6.88 -0.91 6.97
C THR A 336 5.44 -1.09 6.51
N PRO A 337 5.09 -1.03 5.19
CA PRO A 337 3.73 -1.33 4.77
C PRO A 337 3.29 -2.76 5.13
N ALA A 338 4.17 -3.77 5.02
CA ALA A 338 3.81 -5.12 5.43
C ALA A 338 3.45 -5.20 6.92
N LYS A 339 4.30 -4.66 7.79
CA LYS A 339 4.07 -4.65 9.25
C LYS A 339 2.82 -3.88 9.64
N SER A 340 2.50 -2.78 8.95
CA SER A 340 1.35 -1.94 9.27
C SER A 340 0.01 -2.67 9.12
N VAL A 341 -0.02 -3.77 8.37
CA VAL A 341 -1.18 -4.67 8.21
C VAL A 341 -0.96 -6.05 8.86
N GLY A 342 -0.04 -6.13 9.82
CA GLY A 342 0.22 -7.34 10.60
C GLY A 342 0.95 -8.44 9.83
N ASN A 343 1.52 -8.15 8.66
CA ASN A 343 2.30 -9.13 7.90
C ASN A 343 3.79 -8.99 8.18
N HIS A 344 4.45 -10.10 8.49
CA HIS A 344 5.88 -10.16 8.82
C HIS A 344 6.68 -11.09 7.88
N GLU A 345 6.04 -11.61 6.84
CA GLU A 345 6.69 -12.54 5.90
C GLU A 345 7.18 -11.84 4.64
N TYR A 346 6.46 -10.80 4.20
CA TYR A 346 6.80 -10.01 3.02
C TYR A 346 7.59 -8.74 3.37
N GLY A 347 8.23 -8.15 2.37
CA GLY A 347 9.03 -6.94 2.53
C GLY A 347 10.34 -7.13 3.33
N VAL A 348 10.81 -8.37 3.46
CA VAL A 348 12.02 -8.71 4.22
C VAL A 348 12.83 -9.80 3.51
N ILE A 349 14.16 -9.74 3.62
CA ILE A 349 15.05 -10.83 3.23
C ILE A 349 15.48 -11.55 4.51
N LYS A 350 14.86 -12.70 4.78
CA LYS A 350 15.17 -13.57 5.92
C LYS A 350 14.94 -15.03 5.55
N ILE A 351 15.61 -15.97 6.22
CA ILE A 351 15.39 -17.41 6.01
C ILE A 351 13.91 -17.74 6.22
N GLY A 352 13.33 -18.49 5.29
CA GLY A 352 11.93 -18.91 5.26
C GLY A 352 10.97 -17.91 4.61
N ALA A 353 11.38 -16.66 4.38
CA ALA A 353 10.54 -15.67 3.67
C ALA A 353 10.40 -16.03 2.18
N PRO A 354 9.30 -15.58 1.53
CA PRO A 354 9.14 -15.68 0.09
C PRO A 354 10.30 -15.02 -0.67
N ALA A 355 10.82 -15.71 -1.69
CA ALA A 355 11.97 -15.25 -2.46
C ALA A 355 11.53 -14.40 -3.66
N VAL A 356 10.99 -13.21 -3.38
CA VAL A 356 10.67 -12.19 -4.40
C VAL A 356 11.48 -10.95 -4.11
N PHE A 357 12.25 -10.49 -5.09
CA PHE A 357 13.21 -9.41 -4.93
C PHE A 357 13.10 -8.41 -6.07
N ALA A 358 13.31 -7.13 -5.75
CA ALA A 358 13.52 -6.08 -6.73
C ALA A 358 15.03 -5.83 -6.88
N ARG A 359 15.56 -6.05 -8.10
CA ARG A 359 16.96 -5.80 -8.46
C ARG A 359 17.13 -4.41 -9.04
N PHE A 360 18.14 -3.71 -8.58
CA PHE A 360 18.53 -2.38 -9.06
C PHE A 360 20.03 -2.34 -9.37
N THR A 361 20.41 -1.43 -10.27
CA THR A 361 21.83 -1.07 -10.43
C THR A 361 22.36 -0.39 -9.16
N PRO A 362 23.69 -0.21 -9.00
CA PRO A 362 24.27 0.57 -7.91
C PRO A 362 23.74 2.01 -7.82
N GLU A 363 23.25 2.58 -8.93
CA GLU A 363 22.66 3.92 -9.03
C GLU A 363 21.14 3.92 -8.77
N TYR A 364 20.56 2.76 -8.34
CA TYR A 364 19.14 2.56 -8.06
C TYR A 364 18.22 2.67 -9.29
N GLU A 365 18.70 2.31 -10.48
CA GLU A 365 17.85 2.09 -11.63
C GLU A 365 17.31 0.66 -11.60
N PHE A 366 15.98 0.51 -11.75
CA PHE A 366 15.34 -0.81 -11.70
C PHE A 366 15.76 -1.68 -12.89
N VAL A 367 16.13 -2.93 -12.63
CA VAL A 367 16.57 -3.90 -13.63
C VAL A 367 15.47 -4.92 -13.89
N GLU A 368 15.07 -5.64 -12.85
CA GLU A 368 14.10 -6.74 -12.96
C GLU A 368 13.56 -7.16 -11.59
N THR A 369 12.52 -7.96 -11.61
CA THR A 369 12.07 -8.73 -10.44
C THR A 369 12.67 -10.14 -10.52
N ILE A 370 13.24 -10.62 -9.42
CA ILE A 370 13.76 -11.98 -9.27
C ILE A 370 12.86 -12.75 -8.30
N GLY A 371 12.35 -13.92 -8.70
CA GLY A 371 11.58 -14.78 -7.82
C GLY A 371 10.29 -15.33 -8.40
#